data_22ccfaf03d24f0687fab05f778edb31d
#
_entry.id   22ccfaf03d24f0687fab05f778edb31d
#
_cell.length_a   1.000
_cell.length_b   1.000
_cell.length_c   1.000
_cell.angle_alpha   90.00
_cell.angle_beta   90.00
_cell.angle_gamma   90.00
#
_symmetry.space_group_name_H-M   'P 1'
#
loop_
_entity.id
_entity.type
_entity.pdbx_description
1 polymer ?
#
loop_
_entity_poly.entity_id
_entity_poly.type
_entity_poly.pdbx_seq_one_letter_code
_entity_poly.pdbx_strand_id
1 'polypeptide(L)'
;GAFKHARMAGTAKHGGVITVAGDDHVPKGSTAAHQSDHIFKACGLPVFFPTSVQDILDMGLHALALSRFAGVWSGMKTIQEIVESSASVSVDPDRVRIVLPEDFRMPAGGVHIRWPDAPLEQEARLFDYKWYAALAYIRANKLNHTVVDSPNARFGLIASGKAWNDTRQALQDLGLTDAQCRALAALVVPRTLA
;
A
#
# COMPACT_ATOMS: atom_id res chain seq x y z
N GLY A 1 10.47 -7.50 17.46
CA GLY A 1 9.58 -8.49 18.10
C GLY A 1 8.10 -8.18 17.91
N ALA A 2 7.59 -7.04 18.41
CA ALA A 2 6.16 -6.73 18.47
C ALA A 2 5.42 -6.89 17.12
N PHE A 3 5.92 -6.26 16.05
CA PHE A 3 5.31 -6.37 14.71
C PHE A 3 5.27 -7.80 14.16
N LYS A 4 6.31 -8.61 14.44
CA LYS A 4 6.30 -10.01 14.00
C LYS A 4 5.24 -10.84 14.68
N HIS A 5 5.02 -10.64 15.97
CA HIS A 5 3.93 -11.31 16.70
C HIS A 5 2.55 -10.80 16.25
N ALA A 6 2.41 -9.48 16.10
CA ALA A 6 1.18 -8.87 15.65
C ALA A 6 0.73 -9.36 14.27
N ARG A 7 1.67 -9.50 13.31
CA ARG A 7 1.35 -10.04 11.97
C ARG A 7 0.87 -11.50 12.00
N MET A 8 1.47 -12.32 12.86
CA MET A 8 1.06 -13.72 12.99
C MET A 8 -0.34 -13.82 13.59
N ALA A 9 -0.59 -13.12 14.68
CA ALA A 9 -1.90 -13.06 15.30
C ALA A 9 -2.94 -12.46 14.34
N GLY A 10 -2.62 -11.33 13.72
CA GLY A 10 -3.49 -10.65 12.75
C GLY A 10 -4.56 -9.79 13.41
N THR A 11 -5.76 -9.79 12.83
CA THR A 11 -6.88 -8.95 13.25
C THR A 11 -8.16 -9.74 13.46
N ALA A 12 -9.07 -9.21 14.26
CA ALA A 12 -10.42 -9.76 14.42
C ALA A 12 -11.25 -9.58 13.14
N LYS A 13 -12.26 -10.43 12.96
CA LYS A 13 -13.13 -10.47 11.77
C LYS A 13 -13.74 -9.11 11.39
N HIS A 14 -14.13 -8.33 12.37
CA HIS A 14 -14.74 -7.00 12.18
C HIS A 14 -13.78 -5.86 12.59
N GLY A 15 -12.54 -6.21 12.91
CA GLY A 15 -11.49 -5.26 13.24
C GLY A 15 -10.75 -4.76 12.01
N GLY A 16 -9.57 -4.24 12.24
CA GLY A 16 -8.61 -3.78 11.26
C GLY A 16 -7.57 -2.93 11.96
N VAL A 17 -6.32 -3.03 11.52
CA VAL A 17 -5.21 -2.28 12.13
C VAL A 17 -4.38 -1.65 11.03
N ILE A 18 -4.11 -0.37 11.19
CA ILE A 18 -3.18 0.39 10.37
C ILE A 18 -2.01 0.80 11.24
N THR A 19 -0.80 0.46 10.83
CA THR A 19 0.44 0.92 11.44
C THR A 19 0.99 2.07 10.61
N VAL A 20 1.01 3.27 11.18
CA VAL A 20 1.53 4.45 10.50
C VAL A 20 3.00 4.62 10.86
N ALA A 21 3.85 4.82 9.85
CA ALA A 21 5.25 5.18 10.01
C ALA A 21 5.52 6.52 9.32
N GLY A 22 6.11 7.45 10.07
CA GLY A 22 6.60 8.73 9.54
C GLY A 22 8.08 8.58 9.18
N ASP A 23 8.38 8.57 7.89
CA ASP A 23 9.75 8.47 7.39
C ASP A 23 10.32 9.87 7.08
N ASP A 24 11.62 10.02 7.26
CA ASP A 24 12.38 11.23 6.94
C ASP A 24 13.61 10.82 6.11
N HIS A 25 13.42 10.75 4.80
CA HIS A 25 14.47 10.29 3.88
C HIS A 25 15.62 11.30 3.77
N VAL A 26 15.30 12.59 3.91
CA VAL A 26 16.27 13.69 3.95
C VAL A 26 16.14 14.30 5.34
N PRO A 27 16.98 13.94 6.30
CA PRO A 27 16.76 14.22 7.72
C PRO A 27 16.58 15.71 8.00
N LYS A 28 15.36 16.19 7.82
CA LYS A 28 14.94 17.56 8.10
C LYS A 28 14.50 17.75 9.54
N GLY A 29 13.78 16.75 10.08
CA GLY A 29 13.34 16.71 11.46
C GLY A 29 14.03 15.66 12.30
N SER A 30 14.72 14.70 11.67
CA SER A 30 15.43 13.60 12.32
C SER A 30 16.95 13.82 12.28
N THR A 31 17.67 13.20 13.22
CA THR A 31 19.14 13.26 13.24
C THR A 31 19.78 12.42 12.13
N ALA A 32 19.06 11.41 11.62
CA ALA A 32 19.53 10.52 10.57
C ALA A 32 18.39 10.18 9.62
N ALA A 33 18.73 9.92 8.35
CA ALA A 33 17.77 9.44 7.37
C ALA A 33 17.10 8.16 7.83
N HIS A 34 15.79 8.07 7.67
CA HIS A 34 14.98 6.98 8.16
C HIS A 34 14.08 6.40 7.06
N GLN A 35 13.98 5.06 7.03
CA GLN A 35 13.14 4.31 6.10
C GLN A 35 12.51 3.11 6.79
N SER A 36 11.18 3.02 6.77
CA SER A 36 10.41 1.94 7.39
C SER A 36 10.18 0.74 6.47
N ASP A 37 10.41 0.87 5.18
CA ASP A 37 10.08 -0.18 4.19
C ASP A 37 10.65 -1.54 4.56
N HIS A 38 11.92 -1.58 4.95
CA HIS A 38 12.60 -2.82 5.31
C HIS A 38 12.02 -3.49 6.55
N ILE A 39 11.53 -2.70 7.51
CA ILE A 39 10.87 -3.20 8.72
C ILE A 39 9.52 -3.82 8.35
N PHE A 40 8.72 -3.12 7.56
CA PHE A 40 7.43 -3.62 7.10
C PHE A 40 7.59 -4.89 6.27
N LYS A 41 8.55 -4.90 5.32
CA LYS A 41 8.87 -6.08 4.53
C LYS A 41 9.30 -7.26 5.40
N ALA A 42 10.23 -7.05 6.33
CA ALA A 42 10.70 -8.09 7.25
C ALA A 42 9.59 -8.62 8.17
N CYS A 43 8.58 -7.80 8.44
CA CYS A 43 7.41 -8.19 9.21
C CYS A 43 6.26 -8.73 8.34
N GLY A 44 6.39 -8.69 7.02
CA GLY A 44 5.35 -9.16 6.12
C GLY A 44 4.06 -8.36 6.21
N LEU A 45 4.17 -7.05 6.34
CA LEU A 45 3.02 -6.14 6.34
C LEU A 45 2.87 -5.50 4.95
N PRO A 46 1.70 -5.59 4.30
CA PRO A 46 1.44 -4.80 3.11
C PRO A 46 1.48 -3.32 3.46
N VAL A 47 2.14 -2.51 2.63
CA VAL A 47 2.40 -1.09 2.91
C VAL A 47 1.72 -0.22 1.88
N PHE A 48 0.92 0.73 2.34
CA PHE A 48 0.38 1.82 1.55
C PHE A 48 1.34 3.01 1.59
N PHE A 49 1.59 3.61 0.44
CA PHE A 49 2.46 4.77 0.33
C PHE A 49 1.73 5.90 -0.43
N PRO A 50 1.06 6.82 0.30
CA PRO A 50 0.33 7.94 -0.27
C PRO A 50 1.22 8.88 -1.09
N THR A 51 0.65 9.45 -2.16
CA THR A 51 1.29 10.47 -3.00
C THR A 51 0.82 11.88 -2.66
N SER A 52 -0.29 12.00 -1.92
CA SER A 52 -0.95 13.28 -1.62
C SER A 52 -1.76 13.21 -0.32
N VAL A 53 -2.27 14.35 0.13
CA VAL A 53 -3.20 14.44 1.27
C VAL A 53 -4.48 13.65 1.00
N GLN A 54 -5.02 13.71 -0.23
CA GLN A 54 -6.20 12.91 -0.61
C GLN A 54 -5.91 11.42 -0.52
N ASP A 55 -4.73 10.99 -0.99
CA ASP A 55 -4.33 9.58 -0.91
C ASP A 55 -4.22 9.07 0.53
N ILE A 56 -3.84 9.91 1.50
CA ILE A 56 -3.84 9.52 2.92
C ILE A 56 -5.24 9.09 3.36
N LEU A 57 -6.26 9.87 3.00
CA LEU A 57 -7.65 9.56 3.33
C LEU A 57 -8.14 8.30 2.62
N ASP A 58 -7.93 8.21 1.32
CA ASP A 58 -8.45 7.13 0.48
C ASP A 58 -7.73 5.81 0.74
N MET A 59 -6.42 5.84 0.82
CA MET A 59 -5.61 4.66 1.17
C MET A 59 -5.82 4.23 2.62
N GLY A 60 -6.14 5.15 3.54
CA GLY A 60 -6.53 4.82 4.91
C GLY A 60 -7.74 3.90 4.96
N LEU A 61 -8.78 4.21 4.15
CA LEU A 61 -9.96 3.36 4.03
C LEU A 61 -9.62 1.99 3.43
N HIS A 62 -8.81 1.97 2.37
CA HIS A 62 -8.33 0.72 1.78
C HIS A 62 -7.44 -0.08 2.73
N ALA A 63 -6.55 0.56 3.48
CA ALA A 63 -5.66 -0.12 4.43
C ALA A 63 -6.46 -0.81 5.54
N LEU A 64 -7.49 -0.13 6.07
CA LEU A 64 -8.38 -0.72 7.06
C LEU A 64 -9.19 -1.89 6.48
N ALA A 65 -9.74 -1.73 5.27
CA ALA A 65 -10.52 -2.75 4.60
C ALA A 65 -9.67 -3.96 4.21
N LEU A 66 -8.44 -3.76 3.71
CA LEU A 66 -7.49 -4.83 3.44
C LEU A 66 -7.14 -5.59 4.71
N SER A 67 -6.81 -4.88 5.78
CA SER A 67 -6.50 -5.47 7.09
C SER A 67 -7.65 -6.35 7.58
N ARG A 68 -8.88 -5.86 7.48
CA ARG A 68 -10.09 -6.59 7.83
C ARG A 68 -10.33 -7.81 6.96
N PHE A 69 -10.14 -7.69 5.64
CA PHE A 69 -10.37 -8.78 4.69
C PHE A 69 -9.33 -9.89 4.83
N ALA A 70 -8.04 -9.51 4.87
CA ALA A 70 -6.93 -10.46 4.85
C ALA A 70 -6.49 -10.95 6.24
N GLY A 71 -7.02 -10.35 7.32
CA GLY A 71 -6.65 -10.70 8.69
C GLY A 71 -5.22 -10.34 9.05
N VAL A 72 -4.62 -9.35 8.39
CA VAL A 72 -3.26 -8.86 8.62
C VAL A 72 -3.27 -7.41 9.09
N TRP A 73 -2.20 -6.96 9.73
CA TRP A 73 -1.98 -5.54 9.92
C TRP A 73 -1.54 -4.91 8.59
N SER A 74 -1.99 -3.70 8.31
CA SER A 74 -1.55 -2.89 7.17
C SER A 74 -0.58 -1.82 7.64
N GLY A 75 0.47 -1.58 6.86
CA GLY A 75 1.37 -0.44 7.04
C GLY A 75 0.89 0.75 6.21
N MET A 76 1.08 1.96 6.72
CA MET A 76 0.99 3.19 5.94
C MET A 76 2.28 3.98 6.18
N LYS A 77 3.07 4.10 5.13
CA LYS A 77 4.28 4.91 5.15
C LYS A 77 3.93 6.33 4.74
N THR A 78 4.26 7.28 5.59
CA THR A 78 4.14 8.70 5.29
C THR A 78 5.51 9.35 5.30
N ILE A 79 5.66 10.47 4.62
CA ILE A 79 6.88 11.27 4.63
C ILE A 79 6.53 12.72 4.94
N GLN A 80 7.50 13.47 5.46
CA GLN A 80 7.32 14.86 5.89
C GLN A 80 6.66 15.72 4.81
N GLU A 81 7.14 15.62 3.56
CA GLU A 81 6.66 16.45 2.45
C GLU A 81 5.16 16.25 2.15
N ILE A 82 4.60 15.09 2.48
CA ILE A 82 3.17 14.82 2.27
C ILE A 82 2.35 15.20 3.51
N VAL A 83 2.81 14.86 4.72
CA VAL A 83 2.02 15.09 5.95
C VAL A 83 2.03 16.54 6.41
N GLU A 84 3.03 17.33 6.03
CA GLU A 84 3.09 18.78 6.30
C GLU A 84 2.43 19.62 5.20
N SER A 85 2.03 18.99 4.09
CA SER A 85 1.33 19.71 3.03
C SER A 85 -0.16 19.90 3.36
N SER A 86 -0.75 20.94 2.76
CA SER A 86 -2.17 21.25 2.85
C SER A 86 -2.79 21.21 1.46
N ALA A 87 -3.99 20.64 1.36
CA ALA A 87 -4.72 20.56 0.11
C ALA A 87 -6.22 20.56 0.36
N SER A 88 -7.00 21.01 -0.63
CA SER A 88 -8.42 20.72 -0.66
C SER A 88 -8.67 19.28 -1.01
N VAL A 89 -9.50 18.59 -0.24
CA VAL A 89 -9.78 17.17 -0.40
C VAL A 89 -11.28 16.92 -0.52
N SER A 90 -11.64 15.85 -1.23
CA SER A 90 -12.99 15.33 -1.22
C SER A 90 -13.20 14.46 0.02
N VAL A 91 -14.29 14.71 0.74
CA VAL A 91 -14.70 13.91 1.91
C VAL A 91 -16.02 13.17 1.66
N ASP A 92 -16.45 13.09 0.41
CA ASP A 92 -17.62 12.32 0.02
C ASP A 92 -17.48 10.86 0.52
N PRO A 93 -18.45 10.35 1.30
CA PRO A 93 -18.40 8.99 1.82
C PRO A 93 -18.38 7.92 0.72
N ASP A 94 -18.92 8.21 -0.45
CA ASP A 94 -19.03 7.28 -1.57
C ASP A 94 -17.84 7.36 -2.55
N ARG A 95 -16.86 8.24 -2.31
CA ARG A 95 -15.70 8.44 -3.19
C ARG A 95 -14.79 7.21 -3.31
N VAL A 96 -14.72 6.40 -2.27
CA VAL A 96 -13.89 5.18 -2.24
C VAL A 96 -14.79 3.97 -2.27
N ARG A 97 -14.78 3.26 -3.41
CA ARG A 97 -15.51 2.00 -3.55
C ARG A 97 -14.58 0.84 -3.21
N ILE A 98 -14.87 0.14 -2.12
CA ILE A 98 -14.14 -1.06 -1.71
C ILE A 98 -14.76 -2.28 -2.40
N VAL A 99 -13.94 -3.02 -3.15
CA VAL A 99 -14.32 -4.26 -3.83
C VAL A 99 -13.69 -5.43 -3.09
N LEU A 100 -14.52 -6.37 -2.64
CA LEU A 100 -14.02 -7.62 -2.07
C LEU A 100 -13.68 -8.60 -3.19
N PRO A 101 -12.51 -9.28 -3.13
CA PRO A 101 -12.10 -10.24 -4.15
C PRO A 101 -13.05 -11.43 -4.25
N GLU A 102 -13.40 -11.81 -5.48
CA GLU A 102 -14.18 -13.00 -5.79
C GLU A 102 -13.26 -14.19 -6.15
N ASP A 103 -12.02 -13.92 -6.52
CA ASP A 103 -11.01 -14.89 -6.95
C ASP A 103 -10.15 -15.46 -5.80
N PHE A 104 -10.52 -15.18 -4.56
CA PHE A 104 -9.86 -15.71 -3.36
C PHE A 104 -10.81 -16.57 -2.53
N ARG A 105 -10.45 -17.86 -2.40
CA ARG A 105 -11.20 -18.77 -1.55
C ARG A 105 -10.68 -18.74 -0.12
N MET A 106 -11.52 -18.27 0.81
CA MET A 106 -11.20 -18.29 2.23
C MET A 106 -10.93 -19.72 2.73
N PRO A 107 -9.86 -19.94 3.51
CA PRO A 107 -9.59 -21.24 4.11
C PRO A 107 -10.62 -21.57 5.19
N ALA A 108 -10.73 -22.85 5.54
CA ALA A 108 -11.53 -23.29 6.67
C ALA A 108 -11.09 -22.57 7.95
N GLY A 109 -12.05 -22.01 8.69
CA GLY A 109 -11.80 -21.19 9.87
C GLY A 109 -11.33 -19.76 9.60
N GLY A 110 -11.28 -19.32 8.32
CA GLY A 110 -10.94 -17.94 7.93
C GLY A 110 -9.48 -17.58 8.13
N VAL A 111 -9.20 -16.27 7.99
CA VAL A 111 -7.83 -15.69 8.07
C VAL A 111 -7.64 -14.79 9.30
N HIS A 112 -8.66 -14.60 10.11
CA HIS A 112 -8.61 -13.72 11.28
C HIS A 112 -7.89 -14.36 12.46
N ILE A 113 -7.73 -13.56 13.51
CA ILE A 113 -7.07 -14.01 14.74
C ILE A 113 -7.73 -15.28 15.28
N ARG A 114 -6.91 -16.26 15.59
CA ARG A 114 -7.30 -17.55 16.14
C ARG A 114 -6.49 -17.78 17.42
N TRP A 115 -7.17 -17.77 18.51
CA TRP A 115 -6.56 -18.06 19.78
C TRP A 115 -7.18 -19.34 20.36
N PRO A 116 -6.39 -20.32 20.80
CA PRO A 116 -4.93 -20.30 21.06
C PRO A 116 -4.08 -21.09 20.03
N ASP A 117 -4.25 -20.84 18.72
CA ASP A 117 -3.41 -21.52 17.71
C ASP A 117 -1.93 -21.41 18.06
N ALA A 118 -1.17 -22.49 17.85
CA ALA A 118 0.26 -22.50 18.07
C ALA A 118 0.99 -21.50 17.13
N PRO A 119 2.12 -20.89 17.54
CA PRO A 119 2.84 -19.91 16.73
C PRO A 119 3.20 -20.39 15.32
N LEU A 120 3.61 -21.64 15.14
CA LEU A 120 3.91 -22.19 13.81
C LEU A 120 2.68 -22.35 12.93
N GLU A 121 1.53 -22.67 13.51
CA GLU A 121 0.24 -22.71 12.77
C GLU A 121 -0.20 -21.32 12.34
N GLN A 122 -0.01 -20.32 13.20
CA GLN A 122 -0.28 -18.91 12.87
C GLN A 122 0.63 -18.43 11.73
N GLU A 123 1.91 -18.80 11.76
CA GLU A 123 2.86 -18.44 10.71
C GLU A 123 2.56 -19.14 9.39
N ALA A 124 2.25 -20.44 9.41
CA ALA A 124 1.81 -21.17 8.23
C ALA A 124 0.57 -20.52 7.61
N ARG A 125 -0.43 -20.18 8.42
CA ARG A 125 -1.64 -19.51 7.95
C ARG A 125 -1.35 -18.13 7.34
N LEU A 126 -0.37 -17.40 7.87
CA LEU A 126 0.07 -16.13 7.31
C LEU A 126 0.59 -16.31 5.88
N PHE A 127 1.52 -17.24 5.68
CA PHE A 127 2.18 -17.43 4.38
C PHE A 127 1.31 -18.20 3.37
N ASP A 128 0.49 -19.14 3.84
CA ASP A 128 -0.32 -19.97 2.94
C ASP A 128 -1.63 -19.30 2.51
N TYR A 129 -2.14 -18.33 3.31
CA TYR A 129 -3.46 -17.76 3.04
C TYR A 129 -3.51 -16.24 3.16
N LYS A 130 -3.08 -15.63 4.27
CA LYS A 130 -3.28 -14.20 4.53
C LYS A 130 -2.58 -13.32 3.50
N TRP A 131 -1.38 -13.71 3.07
CA TRP A 131 -0.64 -13.03 2.02
C TRP A 131 -1.40 -13.02 0.70
N TYR A 132 -1.93 -14.16 0.29
CA TYR A 132 -2.68 -14.28 -0.95
C TYR A 132 -4.01 -13.53 -0.87
N ALA A 133 -4.64 -13.50 0.29
CA ALA A 133 -5.82 -12.65 0.53
C ALA A 133 -5.50 -11.16 0.34
N ALA A 134 -4.38 -10.68 0.90
CA ALA A 134 -3.94 -9.30 0.72
C ALA A 134 -3.65 -8.98 -0.75
N LEU A 135 -2.93 -9.85 -1.46
CA LEU A 135 -2.64 -9.69 -2.90
C LEU A 135 -3.92 -9.68 -3.74
N ALA A 136 -4.89 -10.55 -3.43
CA ALA A 136 -6.19 -10.57 -4.10
C ALA A 136 -6.94 -9.24 -3.88
N TYR A 137 -6.94 -8.72 -2.66
CA TYR A 137 -7.53 -7.42 -2.35
C TYR A 137 -6.89 -6.26 -3.15
N ILE A 138 -5.56 -6.21 -3.18
CA ILE A 138 -4.79 -5.19 -3.92
C ILE A 138 -5.17 -5.23 -5.41
N ARG A 139 -5.26 -6.43 -5.98
CA ARG A 139 -5.63 -6.65 -7.38
C ARG A 139 -7.07 -6.26 -7.68
N ALA A 140 -8.03 -6.70 -6.86
CA ALA A 140 -9.45 -6.41 -7.05
C ALA A 140 -9.76 -4.91 -6.99
N ASN A 141 -9.04 -4.17 -6.15
CA ASN A 141 -9.18 -2.73 -6.00
C ASN A 141 -8.25 -1.91 -6.91
N LYS A 142 -7.46 -2.57 -7.77
CA LYS A 142 -6.51 -1.93 -8.72
C LYS A 142 -5.62 -0.88 -8.04
N LEU A 143 -5.16 -1.18 -6.82
CA LEU A 143 -4.36 -0.23 -6.04
C LEU A 143 -3.03 0.06 -6.72
N ASN A 144 -2.45 -0.93 -7.38
CA ASN A 144 -1.28 -0.77 -8.24
C ASN A 144 -1.76 -0.79 -9.70
N HIS A 145 -1.45 0.25 -10.45
CA HIS A 145 -1.93 0.36 -11.84
C HIS A 145 -0.97 1.12 -12.73
N THR A 146 -1.09 0.89 -14.04
CA THR A 146 -0.42 1.66 -15.07
C THR A 146 -1.19 2.94 -15.30
N VAL A 147 -0.54 4.09 -15.16
CA VAL A 147 -1.12 5.42 -15.38
C VAL A 147 -1.03 5.81 -16.84
N VAL A 148 0.12 5.54 -17.45
CA VAL A 148 0.35 5.74 -18.87
C VAL A 148 0.78 4.40 -19.44
N ASP A 149 -0.04 3.84 -20.32
CA ASP A 149 0.26 2.61 -21.03
C ASP A 149 0.76 2.90 -22.45
N SER A 150 1.66 2.05 -22.94
CA SER A 150 2.24 2.17 -24.26
C SER A 150 2.39 0.78 -24.88
N PRO A 151 1.74 0.51 -26.02
CA PRO A 151 1.87 -0.78 -26.70
C PRO A 151 3.28 -1.07 -27.20
N ASN A 152 4.08 -0.01 -27.41
CA ASN A 152 5.45 -0.09 -27.91
C ASN A 152 6.46 0.50 -26.91
N ALA A 153 6.19 0.36 -25.60
CA ALA A 153 7.07 0.89 -24.58
C ALA A 153 8.49 0.35 -24.72
N ARG A 154 9.45 1.25 -24.83
CA ARG A 154 10.88 0.93 -24.89
C ARG A 154 11.51 0.85 -23.51
N PHE A 155 10.89 1.46 -22.52
CA PHE A 155 11.26 1.39 -21.11
C PHE A 155 10.02 1.63 -20.23
N GLY A 156 10.10 1.28 -18.95
CA GLY A 156 9.07 1.51 -17.98
C GLY A 156 9.57 2.36 -16.82
N LEU A 157 8.72 3.24 -16.31
CA LEU A 157 8.96 4.01 -15.11
C LEU A 157 8.03 3.53 -14.01
N ILE A 158 8.59 3.12 -12.88
CA ILE A 158 7.83 2.70 -11.69
C ILE A 158 8.21 3.62 -10.56
N ALA A 159 7.24 4.35 -10.01
CA ALA A 159 7.46 5.27 -8.92
C ALA A 159 6.27 5.25 -7.95
N SER A 160 6.54 5.33 -6.64
CA SER A 160 5.53 5.31 -5.58
C SER A 160 5.68 6.49 -4.63
N GLY A 161 4.59 6.85 -3.95
CA GLY A 161 4.57 7.97 -3.01
C GLY A 161 5.00 9.27 -3.68
N LYS A 162 5.78 10.09 -2.97
CA LYS A 162 6.27 11.38 -3.51
C LYS A 162 7.10 11.22 -4.79
N ALA A 163 7.89 10.14 -4.92
CA ALA A 163 8.69 9.90 -6.12
C ALA A 163 7.83 9.81 -7.39
N TRP A 164 6.56 9.43 -7.28
CA TRP A 164 5.61 9.51 -8.38
C TRP A 164 5.37 10.98 -8.82
N ASN A 165 5.13 11.88 -7.86
CA ASN A 165 4.94 13.30 -8.13
C ASN A 165 6.20 13.91 -8.76
N ASP A 166 7.38 13.59 -8.23
CA ASP A 166 8.66 14.06 -8.76
C ASP A 166 8.91 13.56 -10.19
N THR A 167 8.56 12.29 -10.45
CA THR A 167 8.65 11.72 -11.81
C THR A 167 7.72 12.46 -12.78
N ARG A 168 6.49 12.73 -12.37
CA ARG A 168 5.53 13.49 -13.19
C ARG A 168 6.02 14.91 -13.46
N GLN A 169 6.53 15.58 -12.44
CA GLN A 169 7.09 16.92 -12.58
C GLN A 169 8.31 16.93 -13.54
N ALA A 170 9.23 15.99 -13.36
CA ALA A 170 10.40 15.88 -14.24
C ALA A 170 10.01 15.67 -15.71
N LEU A 171 9.00 14.84 -15.99
CA LEU A 171 8.50 14.64 -17.34
C LEU A 171 7.91 15.94 -17.93
N GLN A 172 7.18 16.71 -17.13
CA GLN A 172 6.64 18.02 -17.52
C GLN A 172 7.76 19.04 -17.79
N ASP A 173 8.77 19.10 -16.92
CA ASP A 173 9.93 20.01 -17.07
C ASP A 173 10.75 19.68 -18.33
N LEU A 174 10.79 18.42 -18.72
CA LEU A 174 11.36 17.97 -20.01
C LEU A 174 10.46 18.27 -21.23
N GLY A 175 9.30 18.85 -21.03
CA GLY A 175 8.34 19.16 -22.08
C GLY A 175 7.62 17.93 -22.64
N LEU A 176 7.64 16.80 -21.93
CA LEU A 176 6.99 15.56 -22.38
C LEU A 176 5.51 15.58 -22.02
N THR A 177 4.66 15.61 -23.04
CA THR A 177 3.21 15.42 -22.88
C THR A 177 2.86 13.95 -22.63
N ASP A 178 1.66 13.69 -22.10
CA ASP A 178 1.16 12.31 -21.93
C ASP A 178 1.13 11.54 -23.27
N ALA A 179 0.87 12.21 -24.39
CA ALA A 179 0.90 11.60 -25.71
C ALA A 179 2.32 11.15 -26.10
N GLN A 180 3.33 11.96 -25.82
CA GLN A 180 4.73 11.61 -26.04
C GLN A 180 5.20 10.51 -25.10
N CYS A 181 4.78 10.54 -23.82
CA CYS A 181 5.05 9.46 -22.88
C CYS A 181 4.45 8.14 -23.40
N ARG A 182 3.20 8.13 -23.89
CA ARG A 182 2.57 6.92 -24.48
C ARG A 182 3.30 6.36 -25.67
N ALA A 183 4.05 7.17 -26.40
CA ALA A 183 4.85 6.70 -27.52
C ALA A 183 6.16 6.02 -27.11
N LEU A 184 6.64 6.26 -25.88
CA LEU A 184 7.98 5.87 -25.45
C LEU A 184 8.02 4.95 -24.23
N ALA A 185 7.11 5.12 -23.27
CA ALA A 185 7.23 4.51 -21.96
C ALA A 185 5.88 4.10 -21.36
N ALA A 186 5.90 3.07 -20.53
CA ALA A 186 4.82 2.76 -19.61
C ALA A 186 5.13 3.37 -18.23
N LEU A 187 4.16 4.08 -17.64
CA LEU A 187 4.26 4.67 -16.32
C LEU A 187 3.38 3.89 -15.34
N VAL A 188 3.98 3.32 -14.33
CA VAL A 188 3.30 2.51 -13.32
C VAL A 188 3.44 3.18 -11.96
N VAL A 189 2.33 3.31 -11.26
CA VAL A 189 2.31 3.79 -9.88
C VAL A 189 1.85 2.67 -8.95
N PRO A 190 2.75 2.03 -8.21
CA PRO A 190 2.36 1.17 -7.10
C PRO A 190 1.95 2.04 -5.91
N ARG A 191 0.73 1.80 -5.43
CA ARG A 191 0.20 2.40 -4.19
C ARG A 191 0.40 1.50 -2.98
N THR A 192 0.71 0.23 -3.24
CA THR A 192 1.02 -0.75 -2.20
C THR A 192 2.30 -1.51 -2.54
N LEU A 193 3.08 -1.76 -1.51
CA LEU A 193 4.22 -2.66 -1.54
C LEU A 193 3.83 -3.90 -0.74
N ALA A 194 3.83 -5.07 -1.36
CA ALA A 194 3.49 -6.34 -0.74
C ALA A 194 4.61 -7.37 -0.96
#